data_fa909833e256b9e1890956ab79f49dd9
#
_entry.id   fa909833e256b9e1890956ab79f49dd9
#
_cell.length_a   1.000
_cell.length_b   1.000
_cell.length_c   1.000
_cell.angle_alpha   90.00
_cell.angle_beta   90.00
_cell.angle_gamma   90.00
#
_symmetry.space_group_name_H-M   'P 1'
#
loop_
_entity.id
_entity.type
_entity.pdbx_description
1 polymer ?
#
loop_
_entity_poly.entity_id
_entity_poly.type
_entity_poly.pdbx_seq_one_letter_code
_entity_poly.pdbx_strand_id
1 'polypeptide(L)'
;IKYRNRLYWFWGDTDRPAYPLGNFRVTGATSKLPEKGGLDPDTGIDLDYFTKEDGFVKSLVPQLPDGAGIAWVFGLMTAIDGSGQERLLAGYSTHNPELSAFGILAFNDEKKEFEQVVQFPSKDDWRHPGGQAAYYEEDGKGYWLFTEHRMPNLRVAASYDAITDY
;
A
#
# COMPACT_ATOMS: atom_id res chain seq x y z
N ILE A 1 2.65 8.31 -1.10
CA ILE A 1 3.74 7.85 -1.96
C ILE A 1 3.62 8.42 -3.37
N LYS A 2 4.74 8.72 -4.03
CA LYS A 2 4.76 9.10 -5.46
C LYS A 2 4.66 7.83 -6.30
N TYR A 3 3.73 7.81 -7.26
CA TYR A 3 3.55 6.73 -8.22
C TYR A 3 2.94 7.29 -9.51
N ARG A 4 3.50 6.93 -10.67
CA ARG A 4 3.05 7.37 -12.01
C ARG A 4 2.74 8.87 -12.11
N ASN A 5 3.68 9.70 -11.66
CA ASN A 5 3.56 11.18 -11.69
C ASN A 5 2.39 11.78 -10.90
N ARG A 6 1.86 11.07 -9.91
CA ARG A 6 0.88 11.55 -8.92
C ARG A 6 1.33 11.18 -7.51
N LEU A 7 0.78 11.84 -6.50
CA LEU A 7 0.82 11.36 -5.12
C LEU A 7 -0.39 10.47 -4.89
N TYR A 8 -0.15 9.32 -4.29
CA TYR A 8 -1.16 8.38 -3.83
C TYR A 8 -1.23 8.44 -2.32
N TRP A 9 -2.43 8.57 -1.81
CA TRP A 9 -2.77 8.69 -0.41
C TRP A 9 -3.63 7.50 -0.01
N PHE A 10 -3.31 6.89 1.13
CA PHE A 10 -4.07 5.77 1.64
C PHE A 10 -4.38 5.99 3.11
N TRP A 11 -5.59 5.66 3.49
CA TRP A 11 -6.07 5.73 4.86
C TRP A 11 -6.53 4.36 5.31
N GLY A 12 -6.25 4.01 6.57
CA GLY A 12 -6.78 2.84 7.24
C GLY A 12 -8.22 3.04 7.65
N ASP A 13 -8.55 2.65 8.85
CA ASP A 13 -9.87 2.71 9.46
C ASP A 13 -10.70 3.93 9.05
N THR A 14 -11.61 3.73 8.09
CA THR A 14 -12.43 4.80 7.53
C THR A 14 -13.85 4.68 8.06
N ASP A 15 -14.29 5.68 8.79
CA ASP A 15 -15.61 5.73 9.41
C ASP A 15 -16.70 6.29 8.46
N ARG A 16 -17.93 5.90 8.73
CA ARG A 16 -19.12 6.53 8.16
C ARG A 16 -19.88 7.28 9.26
N PRO A 17 -20.44 8.46 8.99
CA PRO A 17 -21.28 9.15 9.96
C PRO A 17 -22.46 8.31 10.46
N ALA A 18 -23.08 7.52 9.58
CA ALA A 18 -24.21 6.67 9.91
C ALA A 18 -23.82 5.32 10.57
N TYR A 19 -22.55 4.98 10.60
CA TYR A 19 -22.06 3.74 11.16
C TYR A 19 -20.61 3.92 11.67
N PRO A 20 -20.43 4.59 12.80
CA PRO A 20 -19.13 4.78 13.44
C PRO A 20 -18.45 3.44 13.67
N LEU A 21 -17.15 3.37 13.46
CA LEU A 21 -16.33 2.15 13.53
C LEU A 21 -16.73 1.04 12.54
N GLY A 22 -17.61 1.33 11.59
CA GLY A 22 -18.18 0.29 10.72
C GLY A 22 -17.47 0.05 9.41
N ASN A 23 -16.51 0.86 9.02
CA ASN A 23 -15.84 0.69 7.72
C ASN A 23 -14.32 0.69 7.86
N PHE A 24 -13.80 -0.24 8.63
CA PHE A 24 -12.36 -0.49 8.81
C PHE A 24 -11.71 -1.00 7.52
N ARG A 25 -11.69 -0.18 6.48
CA ARG A 25 -11.14 -0.57 5.20
C ARG A 25 -10.18 0.50 4.71
N VAL A 26 -9.19 0.08 3.97
CA VAL A 26 -8.27 0.98 3.28
C VAL A 26 -9.03 1.73 2.20
N THR A 27 -8.99 3.04 2.28
CA THR A 27 -9.49 3.96 1.25
C THR A 27 -8.34 4.79 0.71
N GLY A 28 -8.54 5.58 -0.33
CA GLY A 28 -7.47 6.39 -0.87
C GLY A 28 -7.92 7.44 -1.86
N ALA A 29 -6.94 8.26 -2.23
CA ALA A 29 -7.07 9.31 -3.23
C ALA A 29 -5.75 9.51 -3.97
N THR A 30 -5.80 10.31 -5.01
CA THR A 30 -4.62 10.85 -5.65
C THR A 30 -4.62 12.37 -5.59
N SER A 31 -3.44 12.98 -5.68
CA SER A 31 -3.28 14.42 -5.89
C SER A 31 -2.16 14.70 -6.89
N LYS A 32 -2.12 15.94 -7.37
CA LYS A 32 -1.01 16.41 -8.20
C LYS A 32 0.28 16.47 -7.39
N LEU A 33 1.40 16.31 -8.06
CA LEU A 33 2.71 16.58 -7.47
C LEU A 33 2.90 18.09 -7.22
N PRO A 34 3.72 18.49 -6.23
CA PRO A 34 4.00 19.92 -5.95
C PRO A 34 4.45 20.69 -7.19
N GLU A 35 5.35 20.13 -7.98
CA GLU A 35 5.84 20.70 -9.21
C GLU A 35 4.80 20.84 -10.33
N LYS A 36 3.62 20.26 -10.13
CA LYS A 36 2.46 20.34 -11.03
C LYS A 36 1.29 21.12 -10.42
N GLY A 37 1.57 21.94 -9.42
CA GLY A 37 0.57 22.75 -8.71
C GLY A 37 -0.24 21.99 -7.67
N GLY A 38 0.29 20.86 -7.18
CA GLY A 38 -0.27 20.16 -6.03
C GLY A 38 0.33 20.63 -4.71
N LEU A 39 -0.35 20.39 -3.60
CA LEU A 39 0.10 20.71 -2.23
C LEU A 39 0.41 22.20 -2.02
N ASP A 40 -0.26 23.08 -2.74
CA ASP A 40 -0.15 24.52 -2.52
C ASP A 40 -0.66 24.86 -1.11
N PRO A 41 0.17 25.45 -0.23
CA PRO A 41 -0.21 25.73 1.16
C PRO A 41 -1.38 26.71 1.27
N ASP A 42 -1.62 27.56 0.27
CA ASP A 42 -2.70 28.53 0.28
C ASP A 42 -4.06 27.92 -0.15
N THR A 43 -4.02 26.82 -0.90
CA THR A 43 -5.22 26.12 -1.40
C THR A 43 -5.45 24.75 -0.77
N GLY A 44 -4.43 24.19 -0.13
CA GLY A 44 -4.48 22.88 0.50
C GLY A 44 -4.27 21.72 -0.50
N ILE A 45 -4.76 20.54 -0.15
CA ILE A 45 -4.62 19.35 -0.97
C ILE A 45 -5.91 19.09 -1.72
N ASP A 46 -5.86 19.16 -3.05
CA ASP A 46 -6.97 18.77 -3.91
C ASP A 46 -6.94 17.25 -4.13
N LEU A 47 -7.74 16.53 -3.37
CA LEU A 47 -7.81 15.07 -3.35
C LEU A 47 -8.86 14.56 -4.31
N ASP A 48 -8.41 13.73 -5.26
CA ASP A 48 -9.24 12.96 -6.18
C ASP A 48 -9.44 11.56 -5.60
N TYR A 49 -10.55 11.36 -4.89
CA TYR A 49 -10.84 10.12 -4.16
C TYR A 49 -11.19 8.97 -5.09
N PHE A 50 -10.76 7.77 -4.72
CA PHE A 50 -11.25 6.54 -5.35
C PHE A 50 -12.67 6.26 -4.85
N THR A 51 -13.64 6.41 -5.73
CA THR A 51 -15.06 6.24 -5.42
C THR A 51 -15.70 5.11 -6.22
N LYS A 52 -16.81 4.62 -5.72
CA LYS A 52 -17.74 3.74 -6.44
C LYS A 52 -18.68 4.58 -7.32
N GLU A 53 -19.52 3.91 -8.11
CA GLU A 53 -20.53 4.53 -8.96
C GLU A 53 -21.53 5.38 -8.17
N ASP A 54 -21.83 5.01 -6.92
CA ASP A 54 -22.71 5.75 -6.00
C ASP A 54 -22.04 6.99 -5.37
N GLY A 55 -20.77 7.28 -5.72
CA GLY A 55 -19.99 8.38 -5.19
C GLY A 55 -19.40 8.12 -3.81
N PHE A 56 -19.65 6.98 -3.19
CA PHE A 56 -19.04 6.62 -1.92
C PHE A 56 -17.60 6.11 -2.11
N VAL A 57 -16.73 6.38 -1.12
CA VAL A 57 -15.32 5.93 -1.18
C VAL A 57 -15.22 4.42 -1.38
N LYS A 58 -14.32 4.02 -2.27
CA LYS A 58 -14.06 2.63 -2.60
C LYS A 58 -13.12 2.00 -1.56
N SER A 59 -13.43 0.76 -1.17
CA SER A 59 -12.44 -0.08 -0.48
C SER A 59 -11.36 -0.49 -1.47
N LEU A 60 -10.10 -0.20 -1.15
CA LEU A 60 -8.97 -0.50 -2.03
C LEU A 60 -8.36 -1.89 -1.80
N VAL A 61 -8.77 -2.60 -0.76
CA VAL A 61 -8.50 -4.02 -0.56
C VAL A 61 -9.86 -4.72 -0.41
N PRO A 62 -10.54 -5.03 -1.51
CA PRO A 62 -11.93 -5.45 -1.47
C PRO A 62 -12.11 -6.85 -0.89
N GLN A 63 -11.21 -7.75 -1.21
CA GLN A 63 -11.27 -9.13 -0.75
C GLN A 63 -9.89 -9.78 -0.81
N LEU A 64 -9.53 -10.47 0.27
CA LEU A 64 -8.41 -11.39 0.30
C LEU A 64 -8.95 -12.83 0.17
N PRO A 65 -8.15 -13.77 -0.36
CA PRO A 65 -8.52 -15.18 -0.35
C PRO A 65 -8.88 -15.68 1.04
N ASP A 66 -9.76 -16.66 1.11
CA ASP A 66 -10.08 -17.47 2.29
C ASP A 66 -10.73 -16.75 3.49
N GLY A 67 -11.42 -15.64 3.25
CA GLY A 67 -12.18 -14.96 4.30
C GLY A 67 -11.33 -14.40 5.42
N ALA A 68 -10.07 -14.09 5.15
CA ALA A 68 -9.08 -13.58 6.11
C ALA A 68 -9.48 -12.26 6.79
N GLY A 69 -10.63 -11.69 6.47
CA GLY A 69 -11.17 -10.51 7.10
C GLY A 69 -10.69 -9.20 6.48
N ILE A 70 -10.68 -8.16 7.28
CA ILE A 70 -10.27 -6.81 6.89
C ILE A 70 -8.74 -6.75 6.87
N ALA A 71 -8.18 -6.19 5.79
CA ALA A 71 -6.76 -5.98 5.66
C ALA A 71 -6.37 -4.52 5.92
N TRP A 72 -5.27 -4.33 6.62
CA TRP A 72 -4.54 -3.07 6.70
C TRP A 72 -3.33 -3.11 5.78
N VAL A 73 -3.01 -1.98 5.16
CA VAL A 73 -1.81 -1.81 4.34
C VAL A 73 -0.77 -0.96 5.07
N PHE A 74 0.48 -1.31 4.86
CA PHE A 74 1.65 -0.61 5.39
C PHE A 74 2.82 -0.77 4.41
N GLY A 75 3.95 -0.14 4.70
CA GLY A 75 5.17 -0.35 3.93
C GLY A 75 4.96 -0.10 2.43
N LEU A 76 4.28 1.00 2.06
CA LEU A 76 4.07 1.37 0.67
C LEU A 76 5.40 1.54 -0.05
N MET A 77 5.55 0.95 -1.22
CA MET A 77 6.74 1.00 -2.03
C MET A 77 6.43 1.01 -3.52
N THR A 78 7.37 1.49 -4.31
CA THR A 78 7.33 1.34 -5.77
C THR A 78 8.49 0.50 -6.25
N ALA A 79 8.30 -0.22 -7.34
CA ALA A 79 9.31 -1.07 -7.93
C ALA A 79 9.15 -1.12 -9.46
N ILE A 80 10.24 -1.36 -10.16
CA ILE A 80 10.20 -1.59 -11.60
C ILE A 80 10.06 -3.09 -11.85
N ASP A 81 9.10 -3.48 -12.67
CA ASP A 81 8.92 -4.87 -13.08
C ASP A 81 9.81 -5.25 -14.28
N GLY A 82 9.81 -6.54 -14.63
CA GLY A 82 10.60 -7.07 -15.73
C GLY A 82 10.28 -6.47 -17.11
N SER A 83 9.15 -5.77 -17.26
CA SER A 83 8.78 -5.03 -18.48
C SER A 83 9.22 -3.55 -18.46
N GLY A 84 9.84 -3.10 -17.36
CA GLY A 84 10.23 -1.71 -17.16
C GLY A 84 9.11 -0.81 -16.66
N GLN A 85 7.96 -1.37 -16.22
CA GLN A 85 6.85 -0.60 -15.70
C GLN A 85 6.98 -0.39 -14.19
N GLU A 86 6.67 0.83 -13.74
CA GLU A 86 6.57 1.13 -12.32
C GLU A 86 5.30 0.47 -11.73
N ARG A 87 5.46 -0.24 -10.64
CA ARG A 87 4.40 -0.92 -9.88
C ARG A 87 4.33 -0.36 -8.47
N LEU A 88 3.12 -0.21 -7.96
CA LEU A 88 2.88 0.18 -6.58
C LEU A 88 2.56 -1.06 -5.75
N LEU A 89 3.31 -1.25 -4.69
CA LEU A 89 3.22 -2.39 -3.79
C LEU A 89 2.95 -1.93 -2.36
N ALA A 90 2.40 -2.80 -1.55
CA ALA A 90 2.20 -2.61 -0.11
C ALA A 90 2.33 -3.91 0.64
N GLY A 91 2.86 -3.87 1.85
CA GLY A 91 2.66 -4.93 2.82
C GLY A 91 1.21 -4.94 3.33
N TYR A 92 0.71 -6.08 3.76
CA TYR A 92 -0.60 -6.16 4.39
C TYR A 92 -0.61 -7.13 5.57
N SER A 93 -1.53 -6.88 6.49
CA SER A 93 -1.94 -7.84 7.52
C SER A 93 -3.45 -7.83 7.67
N THR A 94 -4.03 -8.96 8.06
CA THR A 94 -5.44 -9.07 8.37
C THR A 94 -5.68 -9.13 9.87
N HIS A 95 -6.85 -8.70 10.30
CA HIS A 95 -7.22 -8.65 11.72
C HIS A 95 -8.11 -9.83 12.16
N ASN A 96 -8.10 -10.91 11.46
CA ASN A 96 -8.78 -12.10 11.96
C ASN A 96 -7.85 -12.85 12.94
N PRO A 97 -8.19 -12.97 14.23
CA PRO A 97 -7.31 -13.65 15.20
C PRO A 97 -7.07 -15.13 14.88
N GLU A 98 -8.01 -15.77 14.16
CA GLU A 98 -7.95 -17.19 13.83
C GLU A 98 -7.31 -17.45 12.46
N LEU A 99 -7.39 -16.48 11.54
CA LEU A 99 -6.96 -16.59 10.15
C LEU A 99 -6.09 -15.39 9.72
N SER A 100 -5.13 -15.03 10.58
CA SER A 100 -4.22 -13.93 10.24
C SER A 100 -3.45 -14.23 8.96
N ALA A 101 -3.56 -13.37 7.98
CA ALA A 101 -2.79 -13.43 6.74
C ALA A 101 -1.88 -12.21 6.62
N PHE A 102 -0.71 -12.43 6.04
CA PHE A 102 0.34 -11.43 5.83
C PHE A 102 0.91 -11.62 4.45
N GLY A 103 1.37 -10.55 3.82
CA GLY A 103 1.95 -10.68 2.50
C GLY A 103 2.17 -9.35 1.81
N ILE A 104 2.26 -9.42 0.49
CA ILE A 104 2.42 -8.27 -0.41
C ILE A 104 1.19 -8.16 -1.30
N LEU A 105 0.72 -6.94 -1.46
CA LEU A 105 -0.30 -6.52 -2.41
C LEU A 105 0.35 -5.73 -3.54
N ALA A 106 -0.18 -5.83 -4.75
CA ALA A 106 0.12 -4.96 -5.87
C ALA A 106 -1.12 -4.16 -6.26
N PHE A 107 -0.95 -2.86 -6.54
CA PHE A 107 -2.04 -2.01 -7.00
C PHE A 107 -2.36 -2.29 -8.46
N ASN A 108 -3.61 -2.63 -8.73
CA ASN A 108 -4.14 -2.79 -10.06
C ASN A 108 -4.67 -1.44 -10.56
N ASP A 109 -4.00 -0.83 -11.53
CA ASP A 109 -4.32 0.50 -12.04
C ASP A 109 -5.66 0.58 -12.77
N GLU A 110 -6.10 -0.51 -13.38
CA GLU A 110 -7.39 -0.55 -14.09
C GLU A 110 -8.55 -0.63 -13.11
N LYS A 111 -8.44 -1.53 -12.15
CA LYS A 111 -9.46 -1.73 -11.12
C LYS A 111 -9.43 -0.67 -10.03
N LYS A 112 -8.32 0.08 -9.88
CA LYS A 112 -8.09 1.02 -8.78
C LYS A 112 -8.24 0.35 -7.42
N GLU A 113 -7.57 -0.79 -7.23
CA GLU A 113 -7.58 -1.56 -5.99
C GLU A 113 -6.32 -2.41 -5.88
N PHE A 114 -6.02 -2.87 -4.67
CA PHE A 114 -4.93 -3.79 -4.43
C PHE A 114 -5.36 -5.24 -4.66
N GLU A 115 -4.45 -6.03 -5.22
CA GLU A 115 -4.58 -7.47 -5.39
C GLU A 115 -3.43 -8.17 -4.66
N GLN A 116 -3.70 -9.32 -4.06
CA GLN A 116 -2.69 -10.10 -3.38
C GLN A 116 -1.74 -10.75 -4.40
N VAL A 117 -0.44 -10.58 -4.19
CA VAL A 117 0.61 -11.19 -5.03
C VAL A 117 1.48 -12.16 -4.25
N VAL A 118 1.65 -11.94 -2.95
CA VAL A 118 2.38 -12.84 -2.05
C VAL A 118 1.60 -13.02 -0.76
N GLN A 119 1.57 -14.24 -0.25
CA GLN A 119 1.14 -14.56 1.11
C GLN A 119 2.27 -15.25 1.85
N PHE A 120 2.64 -14.71 3.01
CA PHE A 120 3.64 -15.34 3.87
C PHE A 120 2.98 -16.41 4.75
N PRO A 121 3.68 -17.53 5.06
CA PRO A 121 3.12 -18.60 5.89
C PRO A 121 2.93 -18.18 7.35
N SER A 122 3.63 -17.16 7.82
CA SER A 122 3.56 -16.69 9.21
C SER A 122 3.95 -15.21 9.29
N LYS A 123 3.38 -14.50 10.27
CA LYS A 123 3.83 -13.15 10.64
C LYS A 123 5.28 -13.10 11.11
N ASP A 124 5.79 -14.21 11.59
CA ASP A 124 7.15 -14.34 12.10
C ASP A 124 8.16 -14.71 11.00
N ASP A 125 7.71 -14.79 9.75
CA ASP A 125 8.63 -14.95 8.61
C ASP A 125 9.53 -13.71 8.53
N TRP A 126 10.86 -13.97 8.50
CA TRP A 126 11.84 -12.89 8.49
C TRP A 126 11.75 -11.97 7.26
N ARG A 127 11.11 -12.43 6.20
CA ARG A 127 10.85 -11.67 4.97
C ARG A 127 9.61 -10.80 5.04
N HIS A 128 8.81 -10.92 6.11
CA HIS A 128 7.63 -10.09 6.29
C HIS A 128 8.06 -8.63 6.48
N PRO A 129 7.69 -7.72 5.56
CA PRO A 129 8.05 -6.32 5.65
C PRO A 129 7.18 -5.63 6.71
N GLY A 130 7.64 -5.63 7.95
CA GLY A 130 6.96 -4.93 9.04
C GLY A 130 7.14 -3.43 8.96
N GLY A 131 6.15 -2.67 9.43
CA GLY A 131 6.22 -1.22 9.58
C GLY A 131 6.20 -0.42 8.29
N GLN A 132 6.83 0.75 8.29
CA GLN A 132 6.89 1.64 7.14
C GLN A 132 8.15 1.38 6.31
N ALA A 133 8.04 1.62 4.99
CA ALA A 133 9.15 1.50 4.07
C ALA A 133 9.88 2.83 3.89
N ALA A 134 11.20 2.79 3.84
CA ALA A 134 12.03 3.92 3.47
C ALA A 134 12.92 3.55 2.27
N TYR A 135 12.88 4.38 1.25
CA TYR A 135 13.73 4.19 0.07
C TYR A 135 15.09 4.81 0.27
N TYR A 136 16.15 4.09 -0.16
CA TYR A 136 17.48 4.66 -0.30
C TYR A 136 18.21 4.06 -1.50
N GLU A 137 19.27 4.72 -1.92
CA GLU A 137 20.12 4.29 -3.02
C GLU A 137 21.55 4.09 -2.56
N GLU A 138 22.18 3.02 -3.00
CA GLU A 138 23.56 2.68 -2.73
C GLU A 138 24.19 2.14 -4.02
N ASP A 139 25.30 2.73 -4.45
CA ASP A 139 26.03 2.36 -5.66
C ASP A 139 25.15 2.24 -6.92
N GLY A 140 24.21 3.20 -7.09
CA GLY A 140 23.27 3.24 -8.21
C GLY A 140 22.18 2.16 -8.17
N LYS A 141 22.01 1.49 -7.03
CA LYS A 141 20.94 0.50 -6.81
C LYS A 141 19.97 1.00 -5.75
N GLY A 142 18.69 0.93 -6.07
CA GLY A 142 17.62 1.27 -5.13
C GLY A 142 17.28 0.13 -4.20
N TYR A 143 16.98 0.47 -2.96
CA TYR A 143 16.55 -0.47 -1.92
C TYR A 143 15.40 0.09 -1.11
N TRP A 144 14.56 -0.80 -0.63
CA TRP A 144 13.58 -0.52 0.41
C TRP A 144 14.05 -1.10 1.74
N LEU A 145 14.02 -0.26 2.77
CA LEU A 145 14.24 -0.64 4.17
C LEU A 145 12.92 -0.70 4.87
N PHE A 146 12.69 -1.74 5.62
CA PHE A 146 11.52 -1.90 6.48
C PHE A 146 11.92 -1.84 7.93
N THR A 147 11.11 -1.14 8.71
CA THR A 147 11.35 -0.97 10.14
C THR A 147 10.20 -1.57 10.93
N GLU A 148 10.50 -2.53 11.76
CA GLU A 148 9.65 -2.93 12.84
C GLU A 148 10.26 -2.42 14.15
N HIS A 149 9.45 -1.85 15.04
CA HIS A 149 9.88 -1.44 16.38
C HIS A 149 11.12 -0.54 16.46
N ARG A 150 11.33 0.40 15.55
CA ARG A 150 12.34 1.45 15.56
C ARG A 150 13.70 1.13 14.92
N MET A 151 13.94 -0.11 14.49
CA MET A 151 15.20 -0.48 13.84
C MET A 151 14.92 -1.06 12.44
N PRO A 152 15.70 -0.69 11.41
CA PRO A 152 15.64 -1.38 10.15
C PRO A 152 16.03 -2.85 10.34
N ASN A 153 15.16 -3.77 9.98
CA ASN A 153 15.38 -5.21 10.14
C ASN A 153 15.39 -5.98 8.83
N LEU A 154 14.91 -5.36 7.76
CA LEU A 154 14.84 -5.96 6.44
C LEU A 154 15.24 -4.95 5.37
N ARG A 155 16.07 -5.39 4.42
CA ARG A 155 16.42 -4.66 3.20
C ARG A 155 16.13 -5.53 1.99
N VAL A 156 15.44 -4.95 1.00
CA VAL A 156 15.15 -5.63 -0.26
C VAL A 156 15.48 -4.70 -1.43
N ALA A 157 15.95 -5.24 -2.54
CA ALA A 157 16.17 -4.47 -3.75
C ALA A 157 14.83 -3.89 -4.25
N ALA A 158 14.85 -2.64 -4.75
CA ALA A 158 13.65 -1.95 -5.23
C ALA A 158 13.26 -2.43 -6.64
N SER A 159 13.15 -3.75 -6.81
CA SER A 159 12.63 -4.40 -8.02
C SER A 159 11.40 -5.25 -7.66
N TYR A 160 10.49 -5.35 -8.61
CA TYR A 160 9.25 -6.11 -8.41
C TYR A 160 9.55 -7.56 -8.02
N ASP A 161 10.43 -8.21 -8.79
CA ASP A 161 10.77 -9.62 -8.58
C ASP A 161 11.40 -9.86 -7.19
N ALA A 162 12.34 -9.00 -6.75
CA ALA A 162 12.96 -9.15 -5.44
C ALA A 162 11.98 -8.97 -4.28
N ILE A 163 10.92 -8.16 -4.45
CA ILE A 163 9.89 -7.92 -3.42
C ILE A 163 8.86 -9.06 -3.41
N THR A 164 8.58 -9.65 -4.56
CA THR A 164 7.52 -10.66 -4.71
C THR A 164 8.03 -12.09 -4.83
N ASP A 165 9.35 -12.30 -4.95
CA ASP A 165 9.97 -13.63 -4.95
C ASP A 165 9.99 -14.20 -3.53
N TYR A 166 9.14 -15.23 -3.35
CA TYR A 166 8.93 -15.84 -2.04
C TYR A 166 9.10 -17.36 -2.11
#